data_1089a8ad3f6097fd5b148332abc9a908
#
_entry.id   1089a8ad3f6097fd5b148332abc9a908
#
_cell.length_a   1.000
_cell.length_b   1.000
_cell.length_c   1.000
_cell.angle_alpha   90.00
_cell.angle_beta   90.00
_cell.angle_gamma   90.00
#
_symmetry.space_group_name_H-M   'P 1'
#
loop_
_entity.id
_entity.type
_entity.pdbx_description
1 polymer ?
#
loop_
_entity_poly.entity_id
_entity_poly.type
_entity_poly.pdbx_seq_one_letter_code
_entity_poly.pdbx_strand_id
1 'polypeptide(L)'
;EIGVRLVGSEMCIRDRHTTEHVINRTMVNLFGCGRAISAHIERKKSKLDFALQTCPEEADIIRIENTVNEVLRRNLPVTMEFISQEEAIGRFDMKRLPEKASETVRIVKVGDYDECLCIGQHVKNTSEIGTFKIISYDYKDGIFRMRFKLI
;
A
#
# COMPACT_ATOMS: atom_id res chain seq x y z
N GLU A 1 24.50 13.95 -3.10
CA GLU A 1 24.15 13.59 -3.24
C GLU A 1 23.63 13.35 -3.74
N ILE A 2 23.59 13.54 -3.90
CA ILE A 2 22.87 13.16 -4.28
C ILE A 2 22.70 12.37 -4.85
N GLY A 3 23.51 12.66 -5.17
CA GLY A 3 23.62 11.74 -6.19
C GLY A 3 22.90 10.53 -5.92
N VAL A 4 23.17 9.99 -4.92
CA VAL A 4 22.44 8.85 -4.45
C VAL A 4 21.05 9.19 -4.08
N ARG A 5 20.76 10.43 -3.95
CA ARG A 5 19.45 10.86 -3.55
C ARG A 5 18.48 10.82 -4.72
N LEU A 6 17.43 10.10 -4.58
CA LEU A 6 16.34 10.12 -5.53
C LEU A 6 15.51 11.37 -5.26
N VAL A 7 15.20 12.07 -6.32
CA VAL A 7 14.45 13.31 -6.21
C VAL A 7 13.30 13.27 -7.18
N GLY A 8 12.22 13.94 -6.84
CA GLY A 8 11.08 14.05 -7.72
C GLY A 8 10.28 12.77 -7.80
N SER A 9 9.99 12.31 -9.01
CA SER A 9 9.02 11.25 -9.21
C SER A 9 9.38 9.92 -8.57
N GLU A 10 10.64 9.52 -8.60
CA GLU A 10 11.03 8.22 -8.06
C GLU A 10 10.86 8.14 -6.55
N MET A 11 11.26 9.18 -5.83
CA MET A 11 11.06 9.23 -4.38
C MET A 11 9.60 9.24 -4.04
N CYS A 12 8.83 10.07 -4.72
CA CYS A 12 7.40 10.17 -4.45
C CYS A 12 6.66 8.87 -4.72
N ILE A 13 7.07 8.13 -5.76
CA ILE A 13 6.43 6.86 -6.09
C ILE A 13 6.76 5.81 -5.04
N ARG A 14 8.00 5.75 -4.57
CA ARG A 14 8.38 4.81 -3.51
C ARG A 14 7.58 5.06 -2.23
N ASP A 15 7.47 6.31 -1.83
CA ASP A 15 6.71 6.71 -0.65
C ASP A 15 5.26 6.27 -0.77
N ARG A 16 4.64 6.57 -1.90
CA ARG A 16 3.24 6.25 -2.13
C ARG A 16 3.00 4.76 -2.27
N HIS A 17 3.93 4.05 -2.90
CA HIS A 17 3.80 2.61 -3.07
C HIS A 17 3.85 1.88 -1.72
N THR A 18 4.77 2.29 -0.85
CA THR A 18 4.83 1.72 0.49
C THR A 18 3.58 2.09 1.29
N THR A 19 3.12 3.33 1.15
CA THR A 19 1.87 3.77 1.79
C THR A 19 0.70 2.92 1.32
N GLU A 20 0.66 2.56 0.04
CA GLU A 20 -0.38 1.67 -0.49
C GLU A 20 -0.44 0.36 0.30
N HIS A 21 0.70 -0.25 0.59
CA HIS A 21 0.74 -1.48 1.37
C HIS A 21 0.15 -1.27 2.77
N VAL A 22 0.47 -0.16 3.41
CA VAL A 22 -0.07 0.17 4.72
C VAL A 22 -1.58 0.39 4.64
N ILE A 23 -2.03 1.11 3.62
CA ILE A 23 -3.47 1.36 3.43
C ILE A 23 -4.21 0.04 3.21
N ASN A 24 -3.68 -0.83 2.36
CA ASN A 24 -4.31 -2.13 2.09
C ASN A 24 -4.52 -2.93 3.37
N ARG A 25 -3.49 -3.04 4.19
CA ARG A 25 -3.60 -3.78 5.46
C ARG A 25 -4.58 -3.11 6.41
N THR A 26 -4.56 -1.79 6.47
CA THR A 26 -5.48 -1.04 7.31
C THR A 26 -6.92 -1.29 6.90
N MET A 27 -7.21 -1.25 5.60
CA MET A 27 -8.56 -1.51 5.11
C MET A 27 -9.01 -2.94 5.41
N VAL A 28 -8.13 -3.91 5.23
CA VAL A 28 -8.44 -5.31 5.58
C VAL A 28 -8.76 -5.43 7.06
N ASN A 29 -7.97 -4.80 7.92
CA ASN A 29 -8.17 -4.87 9.36
C ASN A 29 -9.43 -4.16 9.85
N LEU A 30 -9.74 -3.00 9.27
CA LEU A 30 -10.88 -2.19 9.73
C LEU A 30 -12.22 -2.64 9.15
N PHE A 31 -12.23 -3.09 7.90
CA PHE A 31 -13.48 -3.40 7.20
C PHE A 31 -13.64 -4.86 6.83
N GLY A 32 -12.61 -5.66 6.99
CA GLY A 32 -12.67 -7.07 6.60
C GLY A 32 -12.80 -7.27 5.10
N CYS A 33 -12.49 -6.24 4.30
CA CYS A 33 -12.54 -6.33 2.85
C CYS A 33 -11.23 -6.92 2.31
N GLY A 34 -11.19 -7.19 1.01
CA GLY A 34 -9.94 -7.57 0.36
C GLY A 34 -9.01 -6.38 0.16
N ARG A 35 -7.85 -6.65 -0.39
CA ARG A 35 -6.92 -5.59 -0.77
C ARG A 35 -7.48 -4.79 -1.94
N ALA A 36 -6.86 -3.67 -2.26
CA ALA A 36 -7.33 -2.81 -3.35
C ALA A 36 -7.49 -3.60 -4.64
N ILE A 37 -8.63 -3.43 -5.31
CA ILE A 37 -8.89 -4.08 -6.60
C ILE A 37 -8.24 -3.32 -7.74
N SER A 38 -7.88 -2.06 -7.51
CA SER A 38 -7.22 -1.21 -8.49
C SER A 38 -6.40 -0.18 -7.74
N ALA A 39 -5.24 0.12 -8.28
CA ALA A 39 -4.35 1.11 -7.69
C ALA A 39 -3.75 1.96 -8.80
N HIS A 40 -3.73 3.26 -8.58
CA HIS A 40 -3.14 4.18 -9.52
C HIS A 40 -2.23 5.13 -8.73
N ILE A 41 -0.93 4.84 -8.76
CA ILE A 41 0.05 5.56 -7.97
C ILE A 41 0.71 6.62 -8.83
N GLU A 42 0.47 7.88 -8.50
CA GLU A 42 1.01 9.02 -9.22
C GLU A 42 1.83 9.91 -8.29
N ARG A 43 2.58 10.80 -8.90
CA ARG A 43 3.49 11.69 -8.19
C ARG A 43 2.79 12.69 -7.28
N LYS A 44 1.69 13.27 -7.75
CA LYS A 44 0.96 14.31 -6.99
C LYS A 44 -0.15 13.75 -6.14
N LYS A 45 -0.87 12.79 -6.66
CA LYS A 45 -1.97 12.15 -5.94
C LYS A 45 -2.08 10.72 -6.42
N SER A 46 -2.60 9.89 -5.57
CA SER A 46 -2.79 8.48 -5.90
C SER A 46 -4.20 8.08 -5.53
N LYS A 47 -4.69 7.03 -6.16
CA LYS A 47 -6.02 6.52 -5.84
C LYS A 47 -6.01 5.01 -5.72
N LEU A 48 -6.86 4.53 -4.84
CA LEU A 48 -7.04 3.10 -4.58
C LEU A 48 -8.53 2.81 -4.57
N ASP A 49 -8.92 1.71 -5.18
CA ASP A 49 -10.30 1.25 -5.20
C ASP A 49 -10.43 -0.02 -4.38
N PHE A 50 -11.43 -0.04 -3.50
CA PHE A 50 -11.73 -1.19 -2.66
C PHE A 50 -13.17 -1.63 -2.86
N ALA A 51 -13.39 -2.94 -2.83
CA ALA A 51 -14.75 -3.49 -2.86
C ALA A 51 -15.30 -3.47 -1.43
N LEU A 52 -16.29 -2.63 -1.18
CA LEU A 52 -16.94 -2.53 0.12
C LEU A 52 -18.45 -2.72 -0.03
N GLN A 53 -19.06 -3.40 0.93
CA GLN A 53 -20.50 -3.66 0.91
C GLN A 53 -21.31 -2.42 1.25
N THR A 54 -20.74 -1.51 2.03
CA THR A 54 -21.43 -0.29 2.44
C THR A 54 -20.49 0.91 2.27
N CYS A 55 -21.09 2.08 2.07
CA CYS A 55 -20.33 3.31 1.96
C CYS A 55 -19.72 3.68 3.32
N PRO A 56 -18.41 3.93 3.39
CA PRO A 56 -17.80 4.38 4.63
C PRO A 56 -18.37 5.73 5.06
N GLU A 57 -18.52 5.91 6.35
CA GLU A 57 -18.96 7.17 6.91
C GLU A 57 -17.76 8.11 7.10
N GLU A 58 -18.04 9.38 7.36
CA GLU A 58 -16.98 10.35 7.61
C GLU A 58 -16.07 9.93 8.76
N ALA A 59 -16.65 9.37 9.82
CA ALA A 59 -15.88 8.85 10.95
C ALA A 59 -14.92 7.74 10.53
N ASP A 60 -15.35 6.90 9.57
CA ASP A 60 -14.50 5.84 9.04
C ASP A 60 -13.32 6.41 8.27
N ILE A 61 -13.54 7.47 7.51
CA ILE A 61 -12.47 8.12 6.74
C ILE A 61 -11.41 8.69 7.70
N ILE A 62 -11.85 9.34 8.76
CA ILE A 62 -10.95 9.88 9.79
C ILE A 62 -10.16 8.73 10.45
N ARG A 63 -10.83 7.63 10.72
CA ARG A 63 -10.21 6.45 11.34
C ARG A 63 -9.14 5.85 10.44
N ILE A 64 -9.42 5.73 9.14
CA ILE A 64 -8.45 5.24 8.18
C ILE A 64 -7.21 6.12 8.18
N GLU A 65 -7.42 7.43 8.04
CA GLU A 65 -6.32 8.39 7.98
C GLU A 65 -5.46 8.35 9.24
N ASN A 66 -6.10 8.35 10.41
CA ASN A 66 -5.37 8.31 11.68
C ASN A 66 -4.61 7.00 11.86
N THR A 67 -5.22 5.88 11.49
CA THR A 67 -4.58 4.57 11.62
C THR A 67 -3.35 4.47 10.72
N VAL A 68 -3.49 4.88 9.46
CA VAL A 68 -2.36 4.85 8.53
C VAL A 68 -1.21 5.72 9.05
N ASN A 69 -1.50 6.93 9.49
CA ASN A 69 -0.48 7.83 10.01
C ASN A 69 0.19 7.28 11.27
N GLU A 70 -0.56 6.64 12.14
CA GLU A 70 0.00 6.00 13.31
C GLU A 70 1.02 4.92 12.92
N VAL A 71 0.65 4.10 11.96
CA VAL A 71 1.54 3.03 11.48
C VAL A 71 2.81 3.63 10.85
N LEU A 72 2.66 4.66 10.04
CA LEU A 72 3.82 5.32 9.41
C LEU A 72 4.78 5.89 10.45
N ARG A 73 4.27 6.34 11.58
CA ARG A 73 5.10 6.92 12.66
C ARG A 73 5.80 5.87 13.52
N ARG A 74 5.47 4.59 13.34
CA ARG A 74 6.10 3.51 14.10
C ARG A 74 7.52 3.21 13.65
N ASN A 75 7.98 3.85 12.57
CA ASN A 75 9.33 3.64 12.02
C ASN A 75 9.57 2.16 11.68
N LEU A 76 8.63 1.57 10.97
CA LEU A 76 8.72 0.16 10.59
C LEU A 76 9.72 -0.03 9.46
N PRO A 77 10.59 -1.05 9.55
CA PRO A 77 11.49 -1.35 8.44
C PRO A 77 10.70 -2.00 7.30
N VAL A 78 11.06 -1.63 6.07
CA VAL A 78 10.48 -2.25 4.89
C VAL A 78 11.54 -3.19 4.34
N THR A 79 11.24 -4.48 4.36
CA THR A 79 12.20 -5.52 3.99
C THR A 79 11.68 -6.35 2.82
N MET A 80 12.60 -7.05 2.18
CA MET A 80 12.28 -7.88 1.04
C MET A 80 12.87 -9.27 1.25
N GLU A 81 12.09 -10.28 0.89
CA GLU A 81 12.53 -11.67 0.94
C GLU A 81 12.15 -12.34 -0.36
N PHE A 82 12.89 -13.39 -0.70
CA PHE A 82 12.53 -14.24 -1.83
C PHE A 82 12.12 -15.60 -1.31
N ILE A 83 10.99 -16.09 -1.79
CA ILE A 83 10.51 -17.42 -1.44
C ILE A 83 10.20 -18.18 -2.72
N SER A 84 10.07 -19.50 -2.64
CA SER A 84 9.68 -20.28 -3.79
C SER A 84 8.24 -19.97 -4.19
N GLN A 85 7.95 -20.15 -5.46
CA GLN A 85 6.61 -19.95 -5.98
C GLN A 85 5.60 -20.89 -5.30
N GLU A 86 6.01 -22.14 -5.01
CA GLU A 86 5.16 -23.10 -4.32
C GLU A 86 4.78 -22.60 -2.93
N GLU A 87 5.74 -22.07 -2.19
CA GLU A 87 5.47 -21.50 -0.87
C GLU A 87 4.54 -20.31 -0.98
N ALA A 88 4.73 -19.46 -1.99
CA ALA A 88 3.91 -18.29 -2.20
C ALA A 88 2.46 -18.64 -2.49
N ILE A 89 2.22 -19.69 -3.26
CA ILE A 89 0.86 -20.12 -3.59
C ILE A 89 0.04 -20.43 -2.34
N GLY A 90 0.67 -20.99 -1.32
CA GLY A 90 -0.03 -21.32 -0.08
C GLY A 90 -0.24 -20.13 0.85
N ARG A 91 0.43 -19.01 0.61
CA ARG A 91 0.43 -17.87 1.54
C ARG A 91 -0.20 -16.60 0.97
N PHE A 92 -0.18 -16.41 -0.34
CA PHE A 92 -0.53 -15.14 -0.97
C PHE A 92 -1.44 -15.32 -2.17
N ASP A 93 -2.10 -14.22 -2.52
CA ASP A 93 -2.89 -14.15 -3.75
C ASP A 93 -1.94 -13.98 -4.94
N MET A 94 -1.87 -15.00 -5.77
CA MET A 94 -0.97 -15.03 -6.92
C MET A 94 -1.47 -14.22 -8.12
N LYS A 95 -2.65 -13.66 -8.06
CA LYS A 95 -3.22 -12.89 -9.17
C LYS A 95 -2.40 -11.66 -9.54
N ARG A 96 -1.61 -11.16 -8.60
CA ARG A 96 -0.79 -9.98 -8.82
C ARG A 96 0.55 -10.27 -9.46
N LEU A 97 0.89 -11.53 -9.66
CA LEU A 97 2.15 -11.91 -10.26
C LEU A 97 2.02 -11.98 -11.78
N PRO A 98 3.09 -11.61 -12.51
CA PRO A 98 3.14 -11.83 -13.95
C PRO A 98 3.06 -13.34 -14.24
N GLU A 99 2.46 -13.69 -15.35
CA GLU A 99 2.36 -15.10 -15.77
C GLU A 99 3.70 -15.80 -15.86
N LYS A 100 4.73 -15.04 -16.21
CA LYS A 100 6.08 -15.61 -16.36
C LYS A 100 6.97 -15.29 -15.16
N ALA A 101 6.40 -15.32 -13.97
CA ALA A 101 7.18 -15.12 -12.76
C ALA A 101 8.24 -16.22 -12.66
N SER A 102 9.41 -15.88 -12.14
CA SER A 102 10.48 -16.85 -11.93
C SER A 102 10.07 -17.84 -10.84
N GLU A 103 10.88 -18.87 -10.65
CA GLU A 103 10.61 -19.88 -9.62
C GLU A 103 10.57 -19.28 -8.22
N THR A 104 11.20 -18.12 -8.05
CA THR A 104 11.14 -17.40 -6.78
C THR A 104 10.33 -16.12 -6.95
N VAL A 105 9.65 -15.73 -5.88
CA VAL A 105 8.87 -14.49 -5.86
C VAL A 105 9.33 -13.64 -4.71
N ARG A 106 9.16 -12.33 -4.86
CA ARG A 106 9.59 -11.39 -3.83
C ARG A 106 8.43 -11.00 -2.93
N ILE A 107 8.67 -11.08 -1.63
CA ILE A 107 7.75 -10.60 -0.61
C ILE A 107 8.29 -9.29 -0.08
N VAL A 108 7.41 -8.30 0.04
CA VAL A 108 7.73 -7.05 0.71
C VAL A 108 7.01 -7.03 2.04
N LYS A 109 7.74 -6.74 3.11
CA LYS A 109 7.19 -6.64 4.46
C LYS A 109 7.35 -5.24 5.00
N VAL A 110 6.28 -4.71 5.57
CA VAL A 110 6.32 -3.43 6.29
C VAL A 110 6.27 -3.77 7.78
N GLY A 111 7.45 -3.94 8.37
CA GLY A 111 7.57 -4.45 9.74
C GLY A 111 6.82 -5.76 9.88
N ASP A 112 6.01 -5.86 10.92
CA ASP A 112 5.10 -6.98 11.12
C ASP A 112 3.65 -6.60 10.79
N TYR A 113 3.45 -5.43 10.19
CA TYR A 113 2.12 -4.92 9.88
C TYR A 113 1.55 -5.45 8.58
N ASP A 114 2.33 -5.49 7.52
CA ASP A 114 1.88 -5.98 6.23
C ASP A 114 2.93 -6.86 5.56
N GLU A 115 2.46 -7.77 4.75
CA GLU A 115 3.30 -8.70 4.02
C GLU A 115 2.58 -9.01 2.70
N CYS A 116 3.26 -8.87 1.58
CA CYS A 116 2.59 -8.94 0.28
C CYS A 116 3.59 -9.25 -0.83
N LEU A 117 3.13 -9.96 -1.85
CA LEU A 117 3.92 -10.14 -3.05
C LEU A 117 4.00 -8.83 -3.81
N CYS A 118 5.19 -8.37 -4.11
CA CYS A 118 5.36 -7.10 -4.81
C CYS A 118 6.73 -7.02 -5.47
N ILE A 119 6.78 -6.50 -6.69
CA ILE A 119 8.03 -6.29 -7.42
C ILE A 119 8.40 -4.82 -7.53
N GLY A 120 7.56 -3.93 -6.99
CA GLY A 120 7.82 -2.49 -7.07
C GLY A 120 8.89 -2.02 -6.09
N GLN A 121 9.23 -0.75 -6.20
CA GLN A 121 10.21 -0.13 -5.32
C GLN A 121 9.54 0.45 -4.09
N HIS A 122 10.24 0.39 -2.97
CA HIS A 122 9.75 0.85 -1.68
C HIS A 122 10.80 1.64 -0.93
N VAL A 123 10.36 2.42 0.05
CA VAL A 123 11.28 3.06 1.00
C VAL A 123 11.87 2.00 1.92
N LYS A 124 12.95 2.31 2.58
CA LYS A 124 13.59 1.37 3.51
C LYS A 124 12.93 1.36 4.88
N ASN A 125 12.27 2.45 5.24
CA ASN A 125 11.62 2.59 6.53
C ASN A 125 10.46 3.56 6.40
N THR A 126 9.37 3.30 7.13
CA THR A 126 8.20 4.17 7.07
C THR A 126 8.48 5.59 7.56
N SER A 127 9.56 5.79 8.32
CA SER A 127 9.95 7.13 8.75
C SER A 127 10.34 8.06 7.59
N GLU A 128 10.63 7.49 6.42
CA GLU A 128 10.93 8.28 5.22
C GLU A 128 9.68 8.82 4.55
N ILE A 129 8.50 8.33 4.95
CA ILE A 129 7.22 8.74 4.39
C ILE A 129 6.69 9.90 5.20
N GLY A 130 6.14 10.90 4.51
CA GLY A 130 5.53 12.03 5.18
C GLY A 130 4.18 11.67 5.77
N THR A 131 3.32 12.67 5.92
CA THR A 131 2.00 12.49 6.48
C THR A 131 1.02 12.07 5.39
N PHE A 132 0.24 11.04 5.67
CA PHE A 132 -0.81 10.56 4.77
C PHE A 132 -2.06 11.42 4.94
N LYS A 133 -2.66 11.82 3.82
CA LYS A 133 -3.89 12.58 3.85
C LYS A 133 -4.83 12.11 2.75
N ILE A 134 -6.08 11.83 3.13
CA ILE A 134 -7.14 11.51 2.18
C ILE A 134 -7.70 12.83 1.68
N ILE A 135 -7.57 13.10 0.38
CA ILE A 135 -8.03 14.36 -0.20
C ILE A 135 -9.46 14.29 -0.70
N SER A 136 -9.90 13.13 -1.13
CA SER A 136 -11.29 12.93 -1.55
C SER A 136 -11.60 11.45 -1.64
N TYR A 137 -12.88 11.12 -1.69
CA TYR A 137 -13.31 9.75 -1.86
C TYR A 137 -14.68 9.71 -2.52
N ASP A 138 -14.97 8.58 -3.17
CA ASP A 138 -16.25 8.32 -3.80
C ASP A 138 -16.67 6.90 -3.49
N TYR A 139 -17.97 6.64 -3.48
CA TYR A 139 -18.49 5.30 -3.34
C TYR A 139 -19.58 5.11 -4.38
N LYS A 140 -19.43 4.11 -5.24
CA LYS A 140 -20.41 3.81 -6.27
C LYS A 140 -20.35 2.34 -6.65
N ASP A 141 -21.53 1.72 -6.75
CA ASP A 141 -21.64 0.32 -7.20
C ASP A 141 -20.76 -0.65 -6.41
N GLY A 142 -20.67 -0.45 -5.11
CA GLY A 142 -19.87 -1.32 -4.26
C GLY A 142 -18.37 -1.03 -4.29
N ILE A 143 -17.96 0.03 -4.96
CA ILE A 143 -16.55 0.41 -5.07
C ILE A 143 -16.31 1.71 -4.32
N PHE A 144 -15.41 1.64 -3.34
CA PHE A 144 -14.93 2.80 -2.60
C PHE A 144 -13.62 3.25 -3.21
N ARG A 145 -13.58 4.45 -3.76
CA ARG A 145 -12.39 5.04 -4.33
C ARG A 145 -11.83 6.09 -3.40
N MET A 146 -10.60 5.89 -2.97
CA MET A 146 -9.89 6.80 -2.08
C MET A 146 -8.78 7.50 -2.86
N ARG A 147 -8.72 8.82 -2.77
CA ARG A 147 -7.63 9.60 -3.33
C ARG A 147 -6.82 10.17 -2.18
N PHE A 148 -5.51 10.05 -2.26
CA PHE A 148 -4.66 10.49 -1.17
C PHE A 148 -3.40 11.17 -1.69
N LYS A 149 -2.74 11.88 -0.79
CA LYS A 149 -1.43 12.47 -1.03
C LYS A 149 -0.59 12.32 0.22
N LEU A 150 0.71 12.56 0.06
CA LEU A 150 1.65 12.61 1.18
C LEU A 150 2.15 14.04 1.29
N ILE A 151 2.21 14.54 2.51
CA ILE A 151 2.60 15.92 2.79
C ILE A 151 3.99 15.94 3.42
#